data_5a31685f2df543b15a21f21b7e4c82e8
#
_entry.id   5a31685f2df543b15a21f21b7e4c82e8
#
_cell.length_a   1.000
_cell.length_b   1.000
_cell.length_c   1.000
_cell.angle_alpha   90.00
_cell.angle_beta   90.00
_cell.angle_gamma   90.00
#
_symmetry.space_group_name_H-M   'P 1'
#
loop_
_entity.id
_entity.type
_entity.pdbx_description
1 polymer ?
#
loop_
_entity_poly.entity_id
_entity_poly.type
_entity_poly.pdbx_seq_one_letter_code
_entity_poly.pdbx_strand_id
1 'polypeptide(L)'
;VKAVQKSLSRKKGKKPTIVWFTPGGKQFTNKDAERLSKQDDVVFVCGRYEGIDARAASMLRTFGKVEKFSIGPYVLTGAELPALTMIDTITRRIPGVLGKDESVEERRVASRDVYTRPELIEWEGKKFRVPKVLQGGNHAEIEKWKKKINKES
;
A
#
# COMPACT_ATOMS: atom_id res chain seq x y z
N VAL A 1 23.22 6.13 -8.91
CA VAL A 1 22.81 7.09 -9.97
C VAL A 1 23.01 6.46 -11.35
N LYS A 2 24.24 5.96 -11.72
CA LYS A 2 24.52 5.35 -13.05
C LYS A 2 23.53 4.22 -13.43
N ALA A 3 23.15 3.34 -12.47
CA ALA A 3 22.19 2.27 -12.73
C ALA A 3 20.80 2.82 -13.11
N VAL A 4 20.33 3.85 -12.41
CA VAL A 4 19.06 4.54 -12.72
C VAL A 4 19.14 5.19 -14.10
N GLN A 5 20.21 5.91 -14.39
CA GLN A 5 20.45 6.51 -15.69
C GLN A 5 20.38 5.47 -16.82
N LYS A 6 21.07 4.35 -16.68
CA LYS A 6 21.09 3.26 -17.68
C LYS A 6 19.69 2.64 -17.88
N SER A 7 18.92 2.52 -16.82
CA SER A 7 17.53 1.99 -16.90
C SER A 7 16.61 2.95 -17.63
N LEU A 8 16.69 4.25 -17.33
CA LEU A 8 15.81 5.27 -17.88
C LEU A 8 16.18 5.72 -19.30
N SER A 9 17.46 5.66 -19.68
CA SER A 9 17.92 6.03 -21.04
C SER A 9 17.38 5.13 -22.14
N ARG A 10 16.84 3.95 -21.78
CA ARG A 10 16.22 3.00 -22.72
C ARG A 10 14.77 3.28 -23.03
N LYS A 11 14.14 4.20 -22.30
CA LYS A 11 12.72 4.52 -22.44
C LYS A 11 12.54 5.95 -22.96
N LYS A 12 11.76 6.09 -24.04
CA LYS A 12 11.24 7.38 -24.50
C LYS A 12 9.88 7.58 -23.83
N GLY A 13 9.77 8.54 -22.91
CA GLY A 13 8.49 8.77 -22.22
C GLY A 13 8.55 9.91 -21.20
N LYS A 14 7.52 10.02 -20.39
CA LYS A 14 7.45 10.97 -19.29
C LYS A 14 8.53 10.67 -18.25
N LYS A 15 9.02 11.74 -17.60
CA LYS A 15 9.99 11.57 -16.50
C LYS A 15 9.38 10.73 -15.38
N PRO A 16 10.09 9.71 -14.86
CA PRO A 16 9.60 8.85 -13.80
C PRO A 16 9.44 9.59 -12.47
N THR A 17 8.63 9.03 -11.57
CA THR A 17 8.70 9.35 -10.15
C THR A 17 9.75 8.46 -9.49
N ILE A 18 10.70 9.07 -8.81
CA ILE A 18 11.78 8.39 -8.09
C ILE A 18 11.47 8.45 -6.60
N VAL A 19 11.17 7.31 -6.02
CA VAL A 19 10.87 7.15 -4.59
C VAL A 19 12.18 6.97 -3.83
N TRP A 20 12.40 7.85 -2.86
CA TRP A 20 13.52 7.83 -1.94
C TRP A 20 13.04 7.57 -0.52
N PHE A 21 13.49 6.49 0.09
CA PHE A 21 13.10 6.14 1.44
C PHE A 21 13.95 6.87 2.49
N THR A 22 13.28 7.46 3.46
CA THR A 22 13.91 8.09 4.62
C THR A 22 12.92 8.19 5.77
N PRO A 23 13.33 7.97 7.03
CA PRO A 23 12.45 8.13 8.20
C PRO A 23 11.81 9.50 8.30
N GLY A 24 12.51 10.56 7.87
CA GLY A 24 11.99 11.94 7.84
C GLY A 24 11.20 12.31 6.58
N GLY A 25 10.87 11.32 5.73
CA GLY A 25 10.04 11.54 4.54
C GLY A 25 8.56 11.72 4.88
N LYS A 26 7.80 12.15 3.87
CA LYS A 26 6.33 12.17 3.97
C LYS A 26 5.82 10.76 4.27
N GLN A 27 4.89 10.62 5.21
CA GLN A 27 4.20 9.34 5.46
C GLN A 27 3.48 8.90 4.19
N PHE A 28 3.77 7.67 3.74
CA PHE A 28 3.09 7.05 2.60
C PHE A 28 1.64 6.70 2.97
N THR A 29 0.73 7.00 2.06
CA THR A 29 -0.71 6.79 2.25
C THR A 29 -1.36 6.13 1.03
N ASN A 30 -2.60 5.64 1.20
CA ASN A 30 -3.41 5.11 0.11
C ASN A 30 -3.62 6.13 -1.02
N LYS A 31 -3.71 7.43 -0.70
CA LYS A 31 -3.78 8.51 -1.72
C LYS A 31 -2.50 8.60 -2.56
N ASP A 32 -1.35 8.41 -1.93
CA ASP A 32 -0.06 8.39 -2.65
C ASP A 32 0.04 7.15 -3.55
N ALA A 33 -0.40 5.99 -3.05
CA ALA A 33 -0.44 4.76 -3.84
C ALA A 33 -1.35 4.90 -5.07
N GLU A 34 -2.53 5.47 -4.91
CA GLU A 34 -3.45 5.73 -6.03
C GLU A 34 -2.84 6.70 -7.06
N ARG A 35 -2.15 7.73 -6.61
CA ARG A 35 -1.45 8.67 -7.49
C ARG A 35 -0.30 8.00 -8.24
N LEU A 36 0.48 7.17 -7.54
CA LEU A 36 1.63 6.47 -8.11
C LEU A 36 1.21 5.34 -9.07
N SER A 37 0.06 4.71 -8.87
CA SER A 37 -0.46 3.68 -9.77
C SER A 37 -0.81 4.21 -11.17
N LYS A 38 -0.98 5.53 -11.31
CA LYS A 38 -1.27 6.22 -12.58
C LYS A 38 0.01 6.67 -13.31
N GLN A 39 1.20 6.38 -12.76
CA GLN A 39 2.49 6.73 -13.36
C GLN A 39 2.96 5.63 -14.29
N ASP A 40 3.57 6.01 -15.41
CA ASP A 40 4.14 5.05 -16.36
C ASP A 40 5.36 4.32 -15.78
N ASP A 41 6.17 5.04 -14.99
CA ASP A 41 7.38 4.51 -14.36
C ASP A 41 7.54 5.06 -12.93
N VAL A 42 7.73 4.16 -11.97
CA VAL A 42 8.12 4.46 -10.60
C VAL A 42 9.42 3.74 -10.29
N VAL A 43 10.44 4.48 -9.88
CA VAL A 43 11.77 3.95 -9.55
C VAL A 43 11.97 3.99 -8.04
N PHE A 44 12.22 2.86 -7.42
CA PHE A 44 12.51 2.76 -5.99
C PHE A 44 14.02 2.77 -5.75
N VAL A 45 14.50 3.69 -4.92
CA VAL A 45 15.91 3.77 -4.51
C VAL A 45 16.06 3.16 -3.14
N CYS A 46 16.55 1.92 -3.10
CA CYS A 46 16.76 1.17 -1.86
C CYS A 46 18.18 1.36 -1.36
N GLY A 47 18.31 2.03 -0.23
CA GLY A 47 19.58 2.16 0.51
C GLY A 47 19.67 1.14 1.64
N ARG A 48 20.91 0.86 2.06
CA ARG A 48 21.25 0.05 3.22
C ARG A 48 22.10 0.85 4.19
N TYR A 49 22.32 0.30 5.36
CA TYR A 49 23.16 0.88 6.44
C TYR A 49 22.69 2.29 6.84
N GLU A 50 23.62 3.22 6.99
CA GLU A 50 23.40 4.61 7.41
C GLU A 50 22.61 5.46 6.38
N GLY A 51 22.31 4.90 5.19
CA GLY A 51 21.57 5.57 4.13
C GLY A 51 22.38 5.81 2.85
N ILE A 52 21.90 6.73 2.02
CA ILE A 52 22.51 7.09 0.75
C ILE A 52 22.93 8.56 0.80
N ASP A 53 24.10 8.88 0.26
CA ASP A 53 24.61 10.25 0.15
C ASP A 53 23.54 11.20 -0.42
N ALA A 54 23.25 12.28 0.29
CA ALA A 54 22.22 13.25 -0.05
C ALA A 54 22.41 13.88 -1.46
N ARG A 55 23.65 13.96 -1.92
CA ARG A 55 23.99 14.46 -3.28
C ARG A 55 23.40 13.57 -4.37
N ALA A 56 23.25 12.26 -4.10
CA ALA A 56 22.60 11.35 -5.04
C ALA A 56 21.16 11.74 -5.32
N ALA A 57 20.40 12.24 -4.32
CA ALA A 57 19.05 12.74 -4.53
C ALA A 57 19.03 13.94 -5.47
N SER A 58 20.00 14.86 -5.36
CA SER A 58 20.13 16.01 -6.26
C SER A 58 20.44 15.58 -7.69
N MET A 59 21.34 14.62 -7.87
CA MET A 59 21.64 14.04 -9.19
C MET A 59 20.43 13.34 -9.81
N LEU A 60 19.65 12.62 -9.00
CA LEU A 60 18.46 11.89 -9.48
C LEU A 60 17.34 12.82 -9.96
N ARG A 61 17.25 14.05 -9.44
CA ARG A 61 16.30 15.05 -9.92
C ARG A 61 16.47 15.43 -11.39
N THR A 62 17.65 15.23 -11.96
CA THR A 62 17.88 15.47 -13.39
C THR A 62 17.14 14.45 -14.27
N PHE A 63 16.84 13.26 -13.73
CA PHE A 63 16.19 12.17 -14.45
C PHE A 63 14.67 12.10 -14.19
N GLY A 64 14.20 12.55 -13.02
CA GLY A 64 12.80 12.46 -12.66
C GLY A 64 12.44 13.25 -11.41
N LYS A 65 11.18 13.17 -10.99
CA LYS A 65 10.70 13.76 -9.75
C LYS A 65 11.11 12.89 -8.56
N VAL A 66 12.00 13.38 -7.70
CA VAL A 66 12.39 12.67 -6.47
C VAL A 66 11.40 13.02 -5.36
N GLU A 67 10.72 12.01 -4.82
CA GLU A 67 9.82 12.12 -3.69
C GLU A 67 10.36 11.29 -2.52
N LYS A 68 10.41 11.91 -1.33
CA LYS A 68 10.88 11.26 -0.10
C LYS A 68 9.70 10.71 0.69
N PHE A 69 9.73 9.40 0.98
CA PHE A 69 8.69 8.73 1.74
C PHE A 69 9.21 7.99 2.96
N SER A 70 8.38 7.96 3.99
CA SER A 70 8.45 7.04 5.13
C SER A 70 7.23 6.11 5.09
N ILE A 71 7.39 4.85 5.48
CA ILE A 71 6.27 3.90 5.63
C ILE A 71 5.76 3.79 7.07
N GLY A 72 6.42 4.44 8.01
CA GLY A 72 6.04 4.42 9.43
C GLY A 72 7.05 5.12 10.32
N PRO A 73 6.69 5.39 11.59
CA PRO A 73 7.54 6.06 12.58
C PRO A 73 8.55 5.09 13.22
N TYR A 74 9.26 4.33 12.40
CA TYR A 74 10.26 3.34 12.83
C TYR A 74 11.40 3.24 11.81
N VAL A 75 12.54 2.73 12.25
CA VAL A 75 13.72 2.53 11.41
C VAL A 75 13.81 1.06 11.02
N LEU A 76 14.14 0.80 9.76
CA LEU A 76 14.38 -0.52 9.21
C LEU A 76 15.83 -0.67 8.76
N THR A 77 16.31 -1.92 8.66
CA THR A 77 17.70 -2.22 8.25
C THR A 77 18.01 -1.87 6.79
N GLY A 78 16.97 -1.69 5.97
CA GLY A 78 17.11 -1.35 4.55
C GLY A 78 15.79 -0.91 3.95
N ALA A 79 15.83 -0.45 2.72
CA ALA A 79 14.67 0.08 2.03
C ALA A 79 13.93 -0.97 1.17
N GLU A 80 14.33 -2.22 1.20
CA GLU A 80 13.71 -3.29 0.43
C GLU A 80 12.28 -3.58 0.92
N LEU A 81 12.06 -3.67 2.23
CA LEU A 81 10.72 -3.87 2.82
C LEU A 81 9.80 -2.68 2.54
N PRO A 82 10.21 -1.41 2.77
CA PRO A 82 9.45 -0.25 2.30
C PRO A 82 9.09 -0.29 0.83
N ALA A 83 10.03 -0.67 -0.03
CA ALA A 83 9.78 -0.77 -1.47
C ALA A 83 8.72 -1.84 -1.77
N LEU A 84 8.82 -3.02 -1.19
CA LEU A 84 7.84 -4.10 -1.36
C LEU A 84 6.46 -3.69 -0.87
N THR A 85 6.36 -3.03 0.29
CA THR A 85 5.10 -2.50 0.82
C THR A 85 4.46 -1.50 -0.14
N MET A 86 5.25 -0.59 -0.70
CA MET A 86 4.74 0.38 -1.68
C MET A 86 4.38 -0.29 -3.01
N ILE A 87 5.17 -1.25 -3.49
CA ILE A 87 4.88 -2.00 -4.72
C ILE A 87 3.54 -2.71 -4.57
N ASP A 88 3.34 -3.49 -3.52
CA ASP A 88 2.07 -4.18 -3.27
C ASP A 88 0.90 -3.18 -3.25
N THR A 89 1.02 -2.13 -2.43
CA THR A 89 -0.04 -1.13 -2.26
C THR A 89 -0.37 -0.38 -3.57
N ILE A 90 0.63 -0.12 -4.42
CA ILE A 90 0.46 0.56 -5.72
C ILE A 90 -0.14 -0.41 -6.75
N THR A 91 0.40 -1.63 -6.85
CA THR A 91 -0.02 -2.58 -7.90
C THR A 91 -1.45 -3.04 -7.74
N ARG A 92 -1.94 -3.18 -6.49
CA ARG A 92 -3.36 -3.47 -6.20
C ARG A 92 -4.34 -2.46 -6.80
N ARG A 93 -3.87 -1.23 -7.11
CA ARG A 93 -4.69 -0.14 -7.69
C ARG A 93 -4.62 -0.07 -9.20
N ILE A 94 -3.77 -0.87 -9.82
CA ILE A 94 -3.68 -0.94 -11.28
C ILE A 94 -4.85 -1.80 -11.77
N PRO A 95 -5.68 -1.29 -12.70
CA PRO A 95 -6.80 -2.06 -13.25
C PRO A 95 -6.36 -3.43 -13.77
N GLY A 96 -7.12 -4.46 -13.43
CA GLY A 96 -6.87 -5.83 -13.87
C GLY A 96 -5.86 -6.64 -13.04
N VAL A 97 -5.12 -6.03 -12.09
CA VAL A 97 -4.17 -6.78 -11.24
C VAL A 97 -4.90 -7.64 -10.21
N LEU A 98 -5.93 -7.12 -9.55
CA LEU A 98 -6.75 -7.87 -8.60
C LEU A 98 -8.08 -8.39 -9.18
N GLY A 99 -8.22 -8.42 -10.49
CA GLY A 99 -9.42 -8.88 -11.18
C GLY A 99 -10.52 -7.82 -11.19
N LYS A 100 -11.39 -7.77 -10.16
CA LYS A 100 -12.47 -6.78 -10.08
C LYS A 100 -12.06 -5.56 -9.27
N ASP A 101 -12.42 -4.36 -9.74
CA ASP A 101 -12.17 -3.09 -9.02
C ASP A 101 -12.77 -3.07 -7.61
N GLU A 102 -13.84 -3.84 -7.38
CA GLU A 102 -14.47 -4.04 -6.07
C GLU A 102 -13.58 -4.80 -5.08
N SER A 103 -12.50 -5.42 -5.53
CA SER A 103 -11.55 -6.16 -4.68
C SER A 103 -10.61 -5.23 -3.91
N VAL A 104 -10.59 -3.93 -4.23
CA VAL A 104 -9.85 -2.91 -3.46
C VAL A 104 -10.68 -2.55 -2.24
N GLU A 105 -10.27 -3.05 -1.07
CA GLU A 105 -11.01 -2.91 0.20
C GLU A 105 -11.32 -1.45 0.58
N GLU A 106 -10.46 -0.51 0.20
CA GLU A 106 -10.68 0.92 0.47
C GLU A 106 -11.89 1.52 -0.25
N ARG A 107 -12.38 0.85 -1.28
CA ARG A 107 -13.62 1.24 -2.01
C ARG A 107 -14.89 0.66 -1.39
N ARG A 108 -14.75 -0.21 -0.39
CA ARG A 108 -15.85 -0.81 0.36
C ARG A 108 -15.80 -0.35 1.81
N VAL A 109 -16.92 -0.43 2.51
CA VAL A 109 -16.90 -0.34 3.97
C VAL A 109 -16.18 -1.57 4.48
N ALA A 110 -14.88 -1.44 4.75
CA ALA A 110 -14.09 -2.50 5.35
C ALA A 110 -14.70 -2.86 6.70
N SER A 111 -14.78 -4.15 7.01
CA SER A 111 -15.11 -4.61 8.35
C SER A 111 -13.82 -4.67 9.16
N ARG A 112 -13.83 -4.12 10.36
CA ARG A 112 -12.73 -4.29 11.32
C ARG A 112 -12.48 -5.77 11.58
N ASP A 113 -13.57 -6.52 11.77
CA ASP A 113 -13.53 -7.95 12.04
C ASP A 113 -13.98 -8.73 10.80
N VAL A 114 -13.19 -9.73 10.43
CA VAL A 114 -13.47 -10.63 9.31
C VAL A 114 -13.93 -11.97 9.86
N TYR A 115 -15.04 -12.48 9.34
CA TYR A 115 -15.57 -13.79 9.68
C TYR A 115 -15.51 -14.70 8.47
N THR A 116 -15.04 -15.93 8.68
CA THR A 116 -14.90 -16.97 7.66
C THR A 116 -15.77 -18.18 8.01
N ARG A 117 -15.84 -19.17 7.12
CA ARG A 117 -16.46 -20.48 7.42
C ARG A 117 -15.55 -21.29 8.35
N PRO A 118 -16.11 -22.12 9.22
CA PRO A 118 -17.55 -22.41 9.43
C PRO A 118 -18.26 -21.32 10.25
N GLU A 119 -19.61 -21.33 10.22
CA GLU A 119 -20.47 -20.42 10.97
C GLU A 119 -20.32 -20.50 12.49
N LEU A 120 -20.00 -21.71 13.00
CA LEU A 120 -19.79 -22.01 14.40
C LEU A 120 -18.43 -22.69 14.58
N ILE A 121 -17.64 -22.15 15.49
CA ILE A 121 -16.40 -22.78 15.98
C ILE A 121 -16.60 -23.14 17.45
N GLU A 122 -16.31 -24.38 17.81
CA GLU A 122 -16.25 -24.82 19.21
C GLU A 122 -14.79 -24.93 19.65
N TRP A 123 -14.44 -24.25 20.73
CA TRP A 123 -13.11 -24.25 21.28
C TRP A 123 -13.19 -24.27 22.83
N GLU A 124 -12.55 -25.24 23.45
CA GLU A 124 -12.54 -25.42 24.92
C GLU A 124 -13.94 -25.38 25.55
N GLY A 125 -14.92 -26.03 24.92
CA GLY A 125 -16.30 -26.11 25.38
C GLY A 125 -17.12 -24.79 25.16
N LYS A 126 -16.51 -23.78 24.59
CA LYS A 126 -17.17 -22.51 24.24
C LYS A 126 -17.55 -22.46 22.76
N LYS A 127 -18.67 -21.82 22.47
CA LYS A 127 -19.21 -21.68 21.11
C LYS A 127 -19.00 -20.25 20.60
N PHE A 128 -18.28 -20.12 19.49
CA PHE A 128 -18.00 -18.85 18.81
C PHE A 128 -18.79 -18.81 17.49
N ARG A 129 -19.70 -17.88 17.34
CA ARG A 129 -20.59 -17.79 16.17
C ARG A 129 -20.31 -16.56 15.33
N VAL A 130 -20.46 -16.71 14.03
CA VAL A 130 -20.53 -15.56 13.11
C VAL A 130 -21.78 -14.74 13.46
N PRO A 131 -21.68 -13.39 13.54
CA PRO A 131 -22.84 -12.53 13.78
C PRO A 131 -23.95 -12.79 12.77
N LYS A 132 -25.19 -12.94 13.28
CA LYS A 132 -26.36 -13.27 12.44
C LYS A 132 -26.59 -12.30 11.28
N VAL A 133 -26.29 -11.01 11.47
CA VAL A 133 -26.42 -9.99 10.42
C VAL A 133 -25.58 -10.30 9.18
N LEU A 134 -24.43 -10.99 9.35
CA LEU A 134 -23.55 -11.37 8.22
C LEU A 134 -24.05 -12.59 7.45
N GLN A 135 -24.99 -13.36 8.02
CA GLN A 135 -25.51 -14.60 7.44
C GLN A 135 -26.76 -14.34 6.57
N GLY A 136 -27.45 -13.22 6.81
CA GLY A 136 -28.75 -12.94 6.21
C GLY A 136 -28.71 -12.42 4.77
N GLY A 137 -27.54 -12.16 4.18
CA GLY A 137 -27.41 -11.65 2.81
C GLY A 137 -27.95 -10.23 2.58
N ASN A 138 -28.49 -9.56 3.59
CA ASN A 138 -28.98 -8.18 3.48
C ASN A 138 -27.82 -7.19 3.52
N HIS A 139 -27.33 -6.79 2.33
CA HIS A 139 -26.19 -5.89 2.19
C HIS A 139 -26.35 -4.55 2.93
N ALA A 140 -27.55 -3.99 2.97
CA ALA A 140 -27.81 -2.71 3.65
C ALA A 140 -27.61 -2.82 5.18
N GLU A 141 -28.10 -3.92 5.79
CA GLU A 141 -27.90 -4.19 7.21
C GLU A 141 -26.45 -4.52 7.55
N ILE A 142 -25.78 -5.29 6.69
CA ILE A 142 -24.35 -5.61 6.81
C ILE A 142 -23.51 -4.33 6.79
N GLU A 143 -23.78 -3.40 5.89
CA GLU A 143 -23.05 -2.12 5.83
C GLU A 143 -23.32 -1.25 7.08
N LYS A 144 -24.56 -1.18 7.55
CA LYS A 144 -24.88 -0.46 8.79
C LYS A 144 -24.11 -1.05 9.99
N TRP A 145 -24.09 -2.36 10.09
CA TRP A 145 -23.38 -3.07 11.14
C TRP A 145 -21.85 -2.80 11.09
N LYS A 146 -21.24 -2.88 9.90
CA LYS A 146 -19.83 -2.55 9.70
C LYS A 146 -19.49 -1.12 10.11
N LYS A 147 -20.34 -0.15 9.71
CA LYS A 147 -20.16 1.27 10.10
C LYS A 147 -20.27 1.47 11.62
N LYS A 148 -21.10 0.70 12.31
CA LYS A 148 -21.26 0.76 13.76
C LYS A 148 -19.99 0.26 14.45
N ILE A 149 -19.49 -0.93 14.11
CA ILE A 149 -18.29 -1.52 14.71
C ILE A 149 -17.07 -0.62 14.50
N ASN A 150 -16.93 -0.01 13.33
CA ASN A 150 -15.81 0.86 13.02
C ASN A 150 -15.82 2.19 13.81
N LYS A 151 -16.94 2.57 14.44
CA LYS A 151 -17.07 3.76 15.29
C LYS A 151 -16.80 3.51 16.78
N GLU A 152 -16.90 2.26 17.21
CA GLU A 152 -16.73 1.86 18.62
C GLU A 152 -15.24 1.58 18.98
N SER A 153 -14.28 2.14 18.20
CA SER A 153 -12.83 1.95 18.37
C SER A 153 -12.14 3.26 18.76
#